data_e04a974e6503bcce9612c94811940d92
#
_entry.id   e04a974e6503bcce9612c94811940d92
#
_cell.length_a   1.000
_cell.length_b   1.000
_cell.length_c   1.000
_cell.angle_alpha   90.00
_cell.angle_beta   90.00
_cell.angle_gamma   90.00
#
_symmetry.space_group_name_H-M   'P 1'
#
loop_
_entity.id
_entity.type
_entity.pdbx_description
1 polymer ?
#
loop_
_entity_poly.entity_id
_entity_poly.type
_entity_poly.pdbx_seq_one_letter_code
_entity_poly.pdbx_strand_id
1 'polypeptide(L)'
;MPHPPTDPRSPVQPGGKFPIKPLLLALVAAASIWTWQQSRDEGDRPEPRRDRRDMVPTPPAPPAVGLPPATRAHGNLPSLFSTDDYPQQAIRNEEQGTVQFRITIAPHGRVSDCTVIASSGSAALDRASCSIVSRRARFEPARDASGQPVSDSMTSRVRWELPQD
;
A
#
# COMPACT_ATOMS: atom_id res chain seq x y z
N MET A 1 15.10 -8.58 60.91
CA MET A 1 13.88 -7.82 60.66
C MET A 1 12.76 -8.80 60.49
N PRO A 2 11.75 -8.82 61.36
CA PRO A 2 10.71 -9.85 61.34
C PRO A 2 9.56 -9.48 60.39
N HIS A 3 9.04 -10.50 59.70
CA HIS A 3 7.84 -10.43 58.87
C HIS A 3 6.57 -10.26 59.72
N PRO A 4 5.56 -9.46 59.27
CA PRO A 4 4.28 -9.40 59.96
C PRO A 4 3.43 -10.67 59.65
N PRO A 5 2.57 -11.10 60.56
CA PRO A 5 1.75 -12.28 60.41
C PRO A 5 0.52 -12.02 59.53
N THR A 6 0.19 -12.98 58.71
CA THR A 6 -1.03 -13.11 57.92
C THR A 6 -2.22 -13.44 58.83
N ASP A 7 -3.27 -12.62 58.82
CA ASP A 7 -4.53 -12.84 59.54
C ASP A 7 -5.50 -13.71 58.72
N PRO A 8 -5.92 -14.88 59.16
CA PRO A 8 -6.82 -15.77 58.43
C PRO A 8 -8.29 -15.66 58.88
N ARG A 9 -8.87 -14.44 58.88
CA ARG A 9 -10.29 -14.30 59.24
C ARG A 9 -10.98 -13.20 58.41
N SER A 10 -11.29 -13.52 57.17
CA SER A 10 -12.31 -12.80 56.43
C SER A 10 -13.55 -13.68 56.27
N PRO A 11 -14.72 -13.27 56.73
CA PRO A 11 -15.93 -14.08 56.56
C PRO A 11 -16.40 -14.02 55.09
N VAL A 12 -16.63 -15.21 54.55
CA VAL A 12 -17.31 -15.44 53.27
C VAL A 12 -18.75 -14.91 53.36
N GLN A 13 -19.09 -13.93 52.57
CA GLN A 13 -20.46 -13.46 52.47
C GLN A 13 -21.25 -14.37 51.51
N PRO A 14 -22.44 -14.84 51.90
CA PRO A 14 -23.28 -15.68 51.04
C PRO A 14 -23.93 -14.88 49.93
N GLY A 15 -23.97 -15.46 48.74
CA GLY A 15 -24.43 -14.90 47.49
C GLY A 15 -25.81 -14.25 47.53
N GLY A 16 -25.84 -12.96 47.26
CA GLY A 16 -27.06 -12.23 46.95
C GLY A 16 -27.55 -12.59 45.53
N LYS A 17 -28.68 -13.26 45.47
CA LYS A 17 -29.41 -13.45 44.21
C LYS A 17 -29.98 -12.12 43.73
N PHE A 18 -29.30 -11.45 42.82
CA PHE A 18 -29.88 -10.28 42.17
C PHE A 18 -30.98 -10.71 41.15
N PRO A 19 -32.17 -10.17 41.20
CA PRO A 19 -33.23 -10.46 40.22
C PRO A 19 -32.89 -9.77 38.89
N ILE A 20 -32.35 -10.53 37.96
CA ILE A 20 -31.87 -10.04 36.67
C ILE A 20 -33.03 -9.65 35.69
N LYS A 21 -34.25 -10.08 36.04
CA LYS A 21 -35.41 -9.93 35.13
C LYS A 21 -35.88 -8.51 34.80
N PRO A 22 -35.88 -7.49 35.67
CA PRO A 22 -36.32 -6.15 35.25
C PRO A 22 -35.30 -5.37 34.42
N LEU A 23 -33.99 -5.71 34.55
CA LEU A 23 -32.92 -4.95 33.84
C LEU A 23 -32.86 -5.28 32.35
N LEU A 24 -33.16 -6.54 31.97
CA LEU A 24 -33.18 -6.96 30.56
C LEU A 24 -34.29 -6.34 29.77
N LEU A 25 -35.49 -6.17 30.37
CA LEU A 25 -36.61 -5.52 29.71
C LEU A 25 -36.38 -4.02 29.46
N ALA A 26 -35.69 -3.35 30.39
CA ALA A 26 -35.35 -1.94 30.22
C ALA A 26 -34.32 -1.71 29.10
N LEU A 27 -33.35 -2.61 28.97
CA LEU A 27 -32.30 -2.55 27.92
C LEU A 27 -32.90 -2.81 26.53
N VAL A 28 -33.83 -3.73 26.38
CA VAL A 28 -34.50 -4.00 25.11
C VAL A 28 -35.37 -2.83 24.67
N ALA A 29 -36.09 -2.18 25.59
CA ALA A 29 -36.87 -1.00 25.30
C ALA A 29 -35.99 0.21 24.90
N ALA A 30 -34.86 0.41 25.57
CA ALA A 30 -33.91 1.47 25.25
C ALA A 30 -33.26 1.28 23.87
N ALA A 31 -32.89 0.03 23.54
CA ALA A 31 -32.32 -0.28 22.22
C ALA A 31 -33.33 -0.05 21.08
N SER A 32 -34.59 -0.37 21.31
CA SER A 32 -35.65 -0.18 20.29
C SER A 32 -35.95 1.32 20.05
N ILE A 33 -35.90 2.13 21.09
CA ILE A 33 -36.09 3.59 20.97
C ILE A 33 -34.86 4.21 20.27
N TRP A 34 -33.66 3.74 20.57
CA TRP A 34 -32.43 4.28 20.00
C TRP A 34 -32.32 4.01 18.49
N THR A 35 -32.69 2.78 18.06
CA THR A 35 -32.75 2.42 16.64
C THR A 35 -33.82 3.20 15.88
N TRP A 36 -34.96 3.49 16.52
CA TRP A 36 -36.02 4.26 15.90
C TRP A 36 -35.70 5.77 15.78
N GLN A 37 -34.93 6.29 16.73
CA GLN A 37 -34.47 7.67 16.72
C GLN A 37 -33.40 7.88 15.60
N GLN A 38 -32.51 6.91 15.40
CA GLN A 38 -31.46 6.97 14.39
C GLN A 38 -32.01 6.95 12.96
N SER A 39 -33.11 6.23 12.74
CA SER A 39 -33.78 6.17 11.43
C SER A 39 -34.53 7.47 11.05
N ARG A 40 -34.80 8.36 12.01
CA ARG A 40 -35.43 9.66 11.73
C ARG A 40 -34.45 10.74 11.34
N ASP A 41 -33.19 10.65 11.83
CA ASP A 41 -32.17 11.66 11.56
C ASP A 41 -31.56 11.51 10.15
N GLU A 42 -31.72 10.36 9.51
CA GLU A 42 -31.19 10.13 8.14
C GLU A 42 -32.12 10.66 7.04
N GLY A 43 -33.39 10.94 7.36
CA GLY A 43 -34.35 11.44 6.39
C GLY A 43 -34.40 12.96 6.20
N ASP A 44 -33.81 13.72 7.10
CA ASP A 44 -33.88 15.20 7.11
C ASP A 44 -32.54 15.90 6.96
N ARG A 45 -31.56 15.26 6.31
CA ARG A 45 -30.39 15.97 5.83
C ARG A 45 -30.78 16.68 4.52
N PRO A 46 -30.91 18.02 4.49
CA PRO A 46 -31.10 18.72 3.25
C PRO A 46 -29.91 18.36 2.37
N GLU A 47 -30.16 17.74 1.22
CA GLU A 47 -29.13 17.57 0.20
C GLU A 47 -28.47 18.92 -0.03
N PRO A 48 -27.11 18.99 -0.06
CA PRO A 48 -26.43 20.23 -0.37
C PRO A 48 -26.97 20.65 -1.75
N ARG A 49 -27.75 21.73 -1.78
CA ARG A 49 -28.18 22.35 -3.03
C ARG A 49 -26.92 22.65 -3.81
N ARG A 50 -26.61 21.82 -4.79
CA ARG A 50 -25.58 22.14 -5.77
C ARG A 50 -26.01 23.43 -6.43
N ASP A 51 -25.39 24.51 -6.00
CA ASP A 51 -25.63 25.83 -6.55
C ASP A 51 -25.31 25.73 -8.05
N ARG A 52 -26.25 26.09 -8.91
CA ARG A 52 -26.04 26.07 -10.36
C ARG A 52 -24.86 26.96 -10.81
N ARG A 53 -24.32 27.74 -9.88
CA ARG A 53 -23.17 28.59 -10.11
C ARG A 53 -21.84 27.84 -10.11
N ASP A 54 -21.80 26.62 -9.52
CA ASP A 54 -20.60 25.79 -9.49
C ASP A 54 -20.44 24.89 -10.73
N MET A 55 -21.43 24.89 -11.62
CA MET A 55 -21.23 24.33 -12.96
C MET A 55 -20.46 25.33 -13.82
N VAL A 56 -19.19 25.51 -13.51
CA VAL A 56 -18.25 25.99 -14.52
C VAL A 56 -18.29 24.96 -15.63
N PRO A 57 -18.78 25.30 -16.84
CA PRO A 57 -18.76 24.33 -17.92
C PRO A 57 -17.30 23.94 -18.12
N THR A 58 -16.98 22.68 -17.88
CA THR A 58 -15.66 22.13 -18.22
C THR A 58 -15.44 22.49 -19.68
N PRO A 59 -14.42 23.30 -20.02
CA PRO A 59 -14.14 23.62 -21.41
C PRO A 59 -14.04 22.29 -22.16
N PRO A 60 -14.64 22.16 -23.37
CA PRO A 60 -14.51 20.96 -24.15
C PRO A 60 -13.04 20.64 -24.28
N ALA A 61 -12.67 19.40 -23.94
CA ALA A 61 -11.30 18.95 -24.12
C ALA A 61 -10.89 19.31 -25.56
N PRO A 62 -9.72 19.93 -25.78
CA PRO A 62 -9.27 20.27 -27.13
C PRO A 62 -9.35 18.97 -27.96
N PRO A 63 -9.85 19.06 -29.20
CA PRO A 63 -9.92 17.89 -30.06
C PRO A 63 -8.55 17.25 -30.08
N ALA A 64 -8.50 15.96 -29.79
CA ALA A 64 -7.28 15.19 -29.95
C ALA A 64 -6.90 15.19 -31.41
N VAL A 65 -6.18 16.22 -31.82
CA VAL A 65 -5.54 16.29 -33.16
C VAL A 65 -4.66 15.05 -33.17
N GLY A 66 -4.85 14.17 -34.14
CA GLY A 66 -4.27 12.83 -34.24
C GLY A 66 -2.75 12.83 -34.11
N LEU A 67 -2.33 13.03 -32.91
CA LEU A 67 -0.95 12.98 -32.49
C LEU A 67 -0.56 11.47 -32.45
N PRO A 68 0.63 11.11 -32.92
CA PRO A 68 1.07 9.74 -32.86
C PRO A 68 0.98 9.27 -31.41
N PRO A 69 0.57 8.01 -31.16
CA PRO A 69 0.48 7.49 -29.81
C PRO A 69 1.82 7.67 -29.12
N ALA A 70 1.80 8.20 -27.88
CA ALA A 70 3.01 8.34 -27.06
C ALA A 70 3.73 6.99 -27.01
N THR A 71 5.01 6.99 -27.35
CA THR A 71 5.82 5.78 -27.24
C THR A 71 6.24 5.56 -25.79
N ARG A 72 6.15 4.29 -25.32
CA ARG A 72 6.59 3.93 -23.98
C ARG A 72 8.11 3.80 -23.94
N ALA A 73 8.68 4.04 -22.77
CA ALA A 73 10.09 3.77 -22.55
C ALA A 73 10.39 2.26 -22.72
N HIS A 74 11.49 1.93 -23.34
CA HIS A 74 11.91 0.55 -23.54
C HIS A 74 13.41 0.35 -23.30
N GLY A 75 13.77 -0.85 -22.82
CA GLY A 75 15.15 -1.22 -22.52
C GLY A 75 15.25 -2.68 -22.08
N ASN A 76 16.46 -3.22 -22.07
CA ASN A 76 16.70 -4.62 -21.74
C ASN A 76 17.07 -4.78 -20.27
N LEU A 77 16.12 -4.97 -19.38
CA LEU A 77 16.33 -5.18 -17.95
C LEU A 77 16.96 -6.54 -17.60
N PRO A 78 16.56 -7.68 -18.18
CA PRO A 78 17.10 -8.98 -17.82
C PRO A 78 18.63 -9.07 -17.97
N SER A 79 19.21 -8.45 -18.98
CA SER A 79 20.66 -8.48 -19.23
C SER A 79 21.51 -7.65 -18.26
N LEU A 80 20.87 -6.93 -17.35
CA LEU A 80 21.58 -6.11 -16.34
C LEU A 80 22.11 -6.91 -15.16
N PHE A 81 21.53 -8.09 -14.93
CA PHE A 81 21.83 -8.94 -13.79
C PHE A 81 22.77 -10.07 -14.18
N SER A 82 23.82 -10.27 -13.38
CA SER A 82 24.76 -11.38 -13.50
C SER A 82 24.89 -12.13 -12.18
N THR A 83 25.50 -13.31 -12.21
CA THR A 83 25.79 -14.09 -11.00
C THR A 83 26.70 -13.33 -10.03
N ASP A 84 27.59 -12.49 -10.53
CA ASP A 84 28.51 -11.67 -9.71
C ASP A 84 27.76 -10.58 -8.91
N ASP A 85 26.55 -10.26 -9.30
CA ASP A 85 25.72 -9.27 -8.62
C ASP A 85 25.02 -9.81 -7.37
N TYR A 86 25.14 -11.12 -7.13
CA TYR A 86 24.49 -11.75 -5.99
C TYR A 86 25.12 -11.23 -4.68
N PRO A 87 24.30 -10.69 -3.76
CA PRO A 87 24.86 -10.17 -2.50
C PRO A 87 25.48 -11.28 -1.67
N GLN A 88 26.72 -11.09 -1.22
CA GLN A 88 27.45 -12.08 -0.42
C GLN A 88 26.71 -12.46 0.87
N GLN A 89 25.96 -11.53 1.45
CA GLN A 89 25.12 -11.81 2.60
C GLN A 89 24.01 -12.80 2.25
N ALA A 90 23.36 -12.61 1.10
CA ALA A 90 22.28 -13.48 0.65
C ALA A 90 22.81 -14.88 0.29
N ILE A 91 24.03 -14.99 -0.27
CA ILE A 91 24.68 -16.29 -0.52
C ILE A 91 24.92 -17.02 0.81
N ARG A 92 25.50 -16.35 1.82
CA ARG A 92 25.79 -16.98 3.12
C ARG A 92 24.53 -17.43 3.87
N ASN A 93 23.43 -16.73 3.64
CA ASN A 93 22.15 -17.04 4.27
C ASN A 93 21.26 -17.93 3.39
N GLU A 94 21.74 -18.37 2.24
CA GLU A 94 20.98 -19.17 1.26
C GLU A 94 19.65 -18.51 0.84
N GLU A 95 19.64 -17.16 0.82
CA GLU A 95 18.46 -16.37 0.48
C GLU A 95 18.29 -16.32 -1.04
N GLN A 96 17.12 -16.70 -1.53
CA GLN A 96 16.71 -16.65 -2.94
C GLN A 96 15.28 -16.17 -3.05
N GLY A 97 14.86 -15.74 -4.24
CA GLY A 97 13.48 -15.30 -4.43
C GLY A 97 13.30 -14.35 -5.59
N THR A 98 12.09 -13.85 -5.74
CA THR A 98 11.73 -12.93 -6.82
C THR A 98 11.43 -11.55 -6.25
N VAL A 99 12.15 -10.54 -6.72
CA VAL A 99 11.88 -9.13 -6.42
C VAL A 99 11.03 -8.55 -7.53
N GLN A 100 9.91 -7.95 -7.18
CA GLN A 100 9.13 -7.15 -8.12
C GLN A 100 9.31 -5.67 -7.77
N PHE A 101 9.61 -4.85 -8.75
CA PHE A 101 9.89 -3.43 -8.55
C PHE A 101 9.24 -2.58 -9.64
N ARG A 102 8.95 -1.34 -9.26
CA ARG A 102 8.54 -0.27 -10.17
C ARG A 102 9.67 0.72 -10.30
N ILE A 103 9.93 1.15 -11.51
CA ILE A 103 10.92 2.19 -11.81
C ILE A 103 10.27 3.36 -12.52
N THR A 104 10.80 4.55 -12.26
CA THR A 104 10.50 5.76 -13.03
C THR A 104 11.71 6.08 -13.90
N ILE A 105 11.46 6.30 -15.18
CA ILE A 105 12.48 6.61 -16.20
C ILE A 105 12.34 8.09 -16.53
N ALA A 106 13.40 8.84 -16.34
CA ALA A 106 13.45 10.26 -16.67
C ALA A 106 13.55 10.49 -18.20
N PRO A 107 13.26 11.70 -18.69
CA PRO A 107 13.32 12.03 -20.12
C PRO A 107 14.69 11.81 -20.77
N HIS A 108 15.76 11.72 -19.98
CA HIS A 108 17.10 11.42 -20.46
C HIS A 108 17.45 9.92 -20.43
N GLY A 109 16.46 9.05 -20.24
CA GLY A 109 16.61 7.59 -20.32
C GLY A 109 17.26 6.92 -19.11
N ARG A 110 17.47 7.64 -18.00
CA ARG A 110 17.96 7.07 -16.74
C ARG A 110 16.82 6.78 -15.77
N VAL A 111 17.04 5.80 -14.90
CA VAL A 111 16.13 5.55 -13.77
C VAL A 111 16.32 6.66 -12.75
N SER A 112 15.24 7.37 -12.44
CA SER A 112 15.18 8.42 -11.42
C SER A 112 14.64 7.91 -10.08
N ASP A 113 13.84 6.83 -10.09
CA ASP A 113 13.30 6.20 -8.90
C ASP A 113 13.15 4.68 -9.09
N CYS A 114 13.32 3.92 -7.99
CA CYS A 114 13.07 2.49 -7.94
C CYS A 114 12.42 2.12 -6.61
N THR A 115 11.23 1.56 -6.66
CA THR A 115 10.46 1.12 -5.50
C THR A 115 10.18 -0.38 -5.60
N VAL A 116 10.55 -1.15 -4.57
CA VAL A 116 10.16 -2.56 -4.48
C VAL A 116 8.67 -2.64 -4.13
N ILE A 117 7.90 -3.31 -4.98
CA ILE A 117 6.45 -3.49 -4.82
C ILE A 117 6.07 -4.88 -4.34
N ALA A 118 6.96 -5.88 -4.53
CA ALA A 118 6.87 -7.19 -3.87
C ALA A 118 8.28 -7.65 -3.53
N SER A 119 8.52 -7.88 -2.25
CA SER A 119 9.81 -8.33 -1.71
C SER A 119 10.07 -9.78 -2.05
N SER A 120 11.33 -10.15 -2.27
CA SER A 120 11.80 -11.53 -2.37
C SER A 120 11.77 -12.27 -1.03
N GLY A 121 11.57 -11.57 0.10
CA GLY A 121 11.80 -12.07 1.45
C GLY A 121 13.19 -11.74 2.00
N SER A 122 14.12 -11.29 1.15
CA SER A 122 15.47 -10.87 1.52
C SER A 122 15.68 -9.37 1.24
N ALA A 123 15.92 -8.61 2.30
CA ALA A 123 16.23 -7.20 2.15
C ALA A 123 17.57 -6.95 1.39
N ALA A 124 18.47 -7.93 1.36
CA ALA A 124 19.70 -7.85 0.60
C ALA A 124 19.44 -7.92 -0.91
N LEU A 125 18.59 -8.87 -1.35
CA LEU A 125 18.19 -9.05 -2.75
C LEU A 125 17.34 -7.87 -3.24
N ASP A 126 16.43 -7.39 -2.41
CA ASP A 126 15.57 -6.25 -2.73
C ASP A 126 16.39 -4.99 -3.01
N ARG A 127 17.33 -4.66 -2.11
CA ARG A 127 18.23 -3.50 -2.28
C ARG A 127 19.15 -3.66 -3.47
N ALA A 128 19.70 -4.86 -3.70
CA ALA A 128 20.57 -5.14 -4.84
C ALA A 128 19.84 -4.90 -6.16
N SER A 129 18.60 -5.39 -6.27
CA SER A 129 17.78 -5.22 -7.47
C SER A 129 17.60 -3.75 -7.85
N CYS A 130 17.13 -2.92 -6.93
CA CYS A 130 16.98 -1.48 -7.19
C CYS A 130 18.33 -0.78 -7.46
N SER A 131 19.38 -1.14 -6.72
CA SER A 131 20.72 -0.56 -6.89
C SER A 131 21.29 -0.83 -8.29
N ILE A 132 21.19 -2.06 -8.79
CA ILE A 132 21.66 -2.45 -10.11
C ILE A 132 20.91 -1.70 -11.20
N VAL A 133 19.58 -1.74 -11.14
CA VAL A 133 18.71 -1.08 -12.13
C VAL A 133 18.97 0.42 -12.16
N SER A 134 19.05 1.10 -11.02
CA SER A 134 19.28 2.54 -10.96
C SER A 134 20.65 2.95 -11.55
N ARG A 135 21.67 2.13 -11.34
CA ARG A 135 23.03 2.44 -11.83
C ARG A 135 23.27 2.05 -13.27
N ARG A 136 22.82 0.86 -13.68
CA ARG A 136 23.19 0.27 -14.97
C ARG A 136 22.16 0.45 -16.05
N ALA A 137 20.86 0.53 -15.69
CA ALA A 137 19.81 0.58 -16.70
C ALA A 137 19.90 1.84 -17.56
N ARG A 138 19.71 1.64 -18.85
CA ARG A 138 19.62 2.67 -19.87
C ARG A 138 18.40 2.37 -20.72
N PHE A 139 17.54 3.36 -20.85
CA PHE A 139 16.32 3.24 -21.60
C PHE A 139 16.29 4.25 -22.74
N GLU A 140 15.65 3.87 -23.79
CA GLU A 140 15.11 4.89 -24.70
C GLU A 140 13.88 5.51 -24.03
N PRO A 141 13.86 6.85 -23.82
CA PRO A 141 12.79 7.48 -23.07
C PRO A 141 11.46 7.42 -23.82
N ALA A 142 10.38 7.45 -23.07
CA ALA A 142 9.06 7.66 -23.64
C ALA A 142 9.01 9.03 -24.34
N ARG A 143 8.19 9.15 -25.38
CA ARG A 143 7.96 10.41 -26.10
C ARG A 143 6.48 10.73 -26.09
N ASP A 144 6.19 11.99 -25.90
CA ASP A 144 4.84 12.50 -26.05
C ASP A 144 4.43 12.56 -27.54
N ALA A 145 3.23 13.03 -27.78
CA ALA A 145 2.67 13.14 -29.11
C ALA A 145 3.38 14.19 -30.01
N SER A 146 4.14 15.10 -29.41
CA SER A 146 4.99 16.08 -30.15
C SER A 146 6.39 15.52 -30.39
N GLY A 147 6.70 14.29 -29.96
CA GLY A 147 7.99 13.66 -30.07
C GLY A 147 8.99 14.04 -28.96
N GLN A 148 8.56 14.86 -28.00
CA GLN A 148 9.42 15.28 -26.89
C GLN A 148 9.60 14.15 -25.88
N PRO A 149 10.84 13.94 -25.36
CA PRO A 149 11.08 12.93 -24.34
C PRO A 149 10.38 13.31 -23.04
N VAL A 150 9.65 12.32 -22.46
CA VAL A 150 8.90 12.46 -21.22
C VAL A 150 9.24 11.35 -20.26
N SER A 151 8.94 11.57 -18.97
CA SER A 151 9.07 10.53 -17.95
C SER A 151 8.04 9.44 -18.18
N ASP A 152 8.44 8.19 -17.87
CA ASP A 152 7.55 7.03 -17.90
C ASP A 152 7.83 6.14 -16.69
N SER A 153 6.92 5.25 -16.37
CA SER A 153 7.10 4.27 -15.30
C SER A 153 6.75 2.87 -15.80
N MET A 154 7.54 1.90 -15.37
CA MET A 154 7.30 0.51 -15.68
C MET A 154 7.52 -0.39 -14.46
N THR A 155 6.84 -1.54 -14.47
CA THR A 155 7.02 -2.59 -13.48
C THR A 155 7.79 -3.74 -14.11
N SER A 156 8.74 -4.29 -13.37
CA SER A 156 9.50 -5.46 -13.79
C SER A 156 9.77 -6.37 -12.58
N ARG A 157 10.37 -7.51 -12.85
CA ARG A 157 10.77 -8.47 -11.83
C ARG A 157 12.10 -9.11 -12.18
N VAL A 158 12.86 -9.48 -11.15
CA VAL A 158 14.07 -10.29 -11.26
C VAL A 158 13.95 -11.47 -10.30
N ARG A 159 14.35 -12.65 -10.78
CA ARG A 159 14.45 -13.84 -9.96
C ARG A 159 15.92 -14.06 -9.60
N TRP A 160 16.17 -14.20 -8.30
CA TRP A 160 17.46 -14.53 -7.75
C TRP A 160 17.49 -16.01 -7.40
N GLU A 161 18.40 -16.73 -7.99
CA GLU A 161 18.65 -18.15 -7.74
C GLU A 161 20.10 -18.32 -7.33
N LEU A 162 20.32 -19.16 -6.32
CA LEU A 162 21.68 -19.45 -5.86
C LEU A 162 22.49 -20.08 -6.99
N PRO A 163 23.78 -19.71 -7.15
CA PRO A 163 24.67 -20.40 -8.06
C PRO A 163 24.67 -21.89 -7.75
N GLN A 164 24.52 -22.72 -8.76
CA GLN A 164 24.67 -24.17 -8.63
C GLN A 164 26.17 -24.48 -8.80
N ASP A 165 26.77 -25.13 -7.83
CA ASP A 165 28.15 -25.63 -7.89
C ASP A 165 28.28 -26.80 -8.86
#